data_8cad963e787ba58944445fd9b7592f69
#
_entry.id   8cad963e787ba58944445fd9b7592f69
#
_cell.length_a   1.000
_cell.length_b   1.000
_cell.length_c   1.000
_cell.angle_alpha   90.00
_cell.angle_beta   90.00
_cell.angle_gamma   90.00
#
_symmetry.space_group_name_H-M   'P 1'
#
loop_
_entity.id
_entity.type
_entity.pdbx_description
1 polymer ?
#
loop_
_entity_poly.entity_id
_entity_poly.type
_entity_poly.pdbx_seq_one_letter_code
_entity_poly.pdbx_strand_id
1 'polypeptide(L)'
;AVELANDSEYGLNASVISRSKKKAMQIAQQLHAGTVNINEGYATSWSTLGSPMGGFGASGLGRRHGVAGIVQYTESQTIATQNFLGFGPPFGLRDEQWGNLLTTSLGIMKRIGWR
;
A
#
# COMPACT_ATOMS: atom_id res chain seq x y z
N ALA A 1 -6.60 -7.40 26.20
CA ALA A 1 -5.69 -6.25 26.17
C ALA A 1 -5.58 -5.67 24.75
N VAL A 2 -5.35 -6.51 23.73
CA VAL A 2 -5.28 -6.03 22.32
C VAL A 2 -6.59 -5.38 21.88
N GLU A 3 -7.73 -6.01 22.14
CA GLU A 3 -9.06 -5.44 21.86
C GLU A 3 -9.23 -4.08 22.49
N LEU A 4 -8.91 -3.95 23.77
CA LEU A 4 -9.00 -2.69 24.50
C LEU A 4 -8.05 -1.62 23.95
N ALA A 5 -6.84 -2.02 23.54
CA ALA A 5 -5.87 -1.10 22.95
C ALA A 5 -6.31 -0.62 21.55
N ASN A 6 -7.07 -1.43 20.83
CA ASN A 6 -7.62 -1.10 19.51
C ASN A 6 -9.01 -0.43 19.58
N ASP A 7 -9.61 -0.36 20.77
CA ASP A 7 -10.90 0.33 21.01
C ASP A 7 -10.67 1.86 21.12
N SER A 8 -10.23 2.42 19.99
CA SER A 8 -9.93 3.86 19.87
C SER A 8 -10.04 4.28 18.42
N GLU A 9 -10.55 5.47 18.17
CA GLU A 9 -10.52 6.09 16.83
C GLU A 9 -9.12 6.56 16.44
N TYR A 10 -8.18 6.65 17.39
CA TYR A 10 -6.80 7.08 17.18
C TYR A 10 -5.85 5.89 17.05
N GLY A 11 -4.78 6.07 16.31
CA GLY A 11 -3.76 5.04 16.14
C GLY A 11 -2.43 5.62 15.66
N LEU A 12 -1.89 6.62 16.38
CA LEU A 12 -0.61 7.23 15.98
C LEU A 12 0.56 6.34 16.36
N ASN A 13 0.64 6.01 17.65
CA ASN A 13 1.76 5.31 18.24
C ASN A 13 1.30 4.39 19.36
N ALA A 14 1.89 3.21 19.45
CA ALA A 14 1.69 2.25 20.52
C ALA A 14 3.02 1.71 21.02
N SER A 15 3.02 1.17 22.24
CA SER A 15 4.19 0.54 22.83
C SER A 15 3.82 -0.79 23.47
N VAL A 16 4.66 -1.79 23.26
CA VAL A 16 4.53 -3.12 23.87
C VAL A 16 5.75 -3.41 24.72
N ILE A 17 5.55 -3.52 26.04
CA ILE A 17 6.61 -3.84 26.98
C ILE A 17 6.55 -5.32 27.32
N SER A 18 7.63 -6.06 27.05
CA SER A 18 7.70 -7.49 27.32
C SER A 18 9.14 -7.99 27.39
N ARG A 19 9.38 -8.95 28.31
CA ARG A 19 10.66 -9.68 28.35
C ARG A 19 10.87 -10.56 27.14
N SER A 20 9.79 -11.04 26.49
CA SER A 20 9.84 -11.87 25.30
C SER A 20 9.61 -11.03 24.04
N LYS A 21 10.66 -10.80 23.28
CA LYS A 21 10.57 -10.10 21.97
C LYS A 21 9.61 -10.80 21.01
N LYS A 22 9.55 -12.14 21.04
CA LYS A 22 8.64 -12.92 20.18
C LYS A 22 7.16 -12.62 20.51
N LYS A 23 6.81 -12.62 21.82
CA LYS A 23 5.44 -12.25 22.26
C LYS A 23 5.13 -10.79 21.95
N ALA A 24 6.09 -9.89 22.18
CA ALA A 24 5.93 -8.48 21.87
C ALA A 24 5.62 -8.26 20.38
N MET A 25 6.34 -8.93 19.48
CA MET A 25 6.11 -8.85 18.05
C MET A 25 4.73 -9.37 17.66
N GLN A 26 4.30 -10.50 18.21
CA GLN A 26 2.96 -11.05 17.98
C GLN A 26 1.84 -10.11 18.40
N ILE A 27 2.01 -9.40 19.52
CA ILE A 27 1.06 -8.40 20.00
C ILE A 27 1.12 -7.15 19.10
N ALA A 28 2.32 -6.67 18.77
CA ALA A 28 2.52 -5.48 17.96
C ALA A 28 1.84 -5.58 16.60
N GLN A 29 1.85 -6.75 15.97
CA GLN A 29 1.20 -7.03 14.69
C GLN A 29 -0.35 -6.96 14.74
N GLN A 30 -0.93 -7.00 15.93
CA GLN A 30 -2.37 -6.94 16.13
C GLN A 30 -2.85 -5.54 16.54
N LEU A 31 -1.93 -4.60 16.80
CA LEU A 31 -2.28 -3.25 17.19
C LEU A 31 -2.55 -2.35 15.99
N HIS A 32 -3.65 -1.62 16.04
CA HIS A 32 -4.04 -0.65 15.02
C HIS A 32 -3.37 0.70 15.27
N ALA A 33 -2.05 0.74 15.08
CA ALA A 33 -1.26 1.97 15.20
C ALA A 33 -0.25 2.06 14.05
N GLY A 34 0.00 3.26 13.58
CA GLY A 34 0.95 3.53 12.49
C GLY A 34 2.40 3.26 12.87
N THR A 35 2.72 3.33 14.16
CA THR A 35 4.02 2.94 14.71
C THR A 35 3.81 2.13 15.99
N VAL A 36 4.50 1.01 16.12
CA VAL A 36 4.50 0.23 17.35
C VAL A 36 5.94 0.02 17.82
N ASN A 37 6.25 0.49 19.02
CA ASN A 37 7.56 0.33 19.64
C ASN A 37 7.56 -0.88 20.58
N ILE A 38 8.68 -1.60 20.63
CA ILE A 38 8.85 -2.74 21.55
C ILE A 38 9.91 -2.37 22.57
N ASN A 39 9.52 -2.45 23.86
CA ASN A 39 10.34 -2.15 25.02
C ASN A 39 10.87 -0.70 25.06
N GLU A 40 10.18 0.19 24.39
CA GLU A 40 10.50 1.61 24.30
C GLU A 40 9.20 2.41 24.15
N GLY A 41 9.22 3.66 24.52
CA GLY A 41 8.11 4.57 24.32
C GLY A 41 8.06 5.09 22.87
N TYR A 42 8.76 6.20 22.63
CA TYR A 42 8.71 6.91 21.34
C TYR A 42 10.07 7.09 20.68
N ALA A 43 11.15 6.89 21.40
CA ALA A 43 12.51 7.22 20.94
C ALA A 43 12.95 6.41 19.71
N THR A 44 12.52 5.16 19.60
CA THR A 44 12.82 4.32 18.42
C THR A 44 12.22 4.87 17.14
N SER A 45 11.06 5.49 17.19
CA SER A 45 10.41 6.12 16.02
C SER A 45 11.22 7.30 15.48
N TRP A 46 11.93 8.03 16.35
CA TRP A 46 12.79 9.14 15.96
C TRP A 46 14.07 8.69 15.26
N SER A 47 14.58 7.53 15.60
CA SER A 47 15.81 7.00 15.01
C SER A 47 15.60 6.29 13.67
N THR A 48 14.35 5.99 13.31
CA THR A 48 14.00 5.26 12.08
C THR A 48 13.56 6.21 10.96
N LEU A 49 14.41 7.15 10.57
CA LEU A 49 14.11 8.16 9.54
C LEU A 49 13.79 7.56 8.16
N GLY A 50 14.26 6.35 7.88
CA GLY A 50 13.94 5.63 6.64
C GLY A 50 12.58 4.94 6.63
N SER A 51 11.90 4.86 7.79
CA SER A 51 10.59 4.21 7.90
C SER A 51 9.47 5.24 7.85
N PRO A 52 8.37 4.96 7.14
CA PRO A 52 7.23 5.86 7.09
C PRO A 52 6.61 5.99 8.48
N MET A 53 6.37 7.22 8.92
CA MET A 53 5.72 7.57 10.18
C MET A 53 4.39 8.26 9.93
N GLY A 54 3.34 7.82 10.59
CA GLY A 54 2.00 8.41 10.51
C GLY A 54 0.98 7.58 11.27
N GLY A 55 -0.23 8.09 11.41
CA GLY A 55 -1.29 7.46 12.18
C GLY A 55 -2.26 6.64 11.35
N PHE A 56 -3.10 5.88 12.06
CA PHE A 56 -4.30 5.26 11.55
C PHE A 56 -5.53 6.02 12.08
N GLY A 57 -6.67 5.87 11.41
CA GLY A 57 -7.93 6.47 11.84
C GLY A 57 -7.85 7.99 12.00
N ALA A 58 -8.41 8.51 13.10
CA ALA A 58 -8.45 9.94 13.41
C ALA A 58 -7.08 10.56 13.72
N SER A 59 -6.03 9.76 13.89
CA SER A 59 -4.65 10.26 14.03
C SER A 59 -4.06 10.86 12.75
N GLY A 60 -4.79 10.78 11.66
CA GLY A 60 -4.49 11.49 10.41
C GLY A 60 -4.07 10.59 9.27
N LEU A 61 -4.06 11.20 8.09
CA LEU A 61 -3.72 10.58 6.81
C LEU A 61 -2.28 10.89 6.43
N GLY A 62 -1.73 10.08 5.53
CA GLY A 62 -0.39 10.27 5.01
C GLY A 62 0.72 9.72 5.91
N ARG A 63 1.94 9.93 5.46
CA ARG A 63 3.14 9.45 6.16
C ARG A 63 4.23 10.50 6.05
N ARG A 64 5.01 10.65 7.13
CA ARG A 64 6.29 11.38 7.15
C ARG A 64 7.42 10.37 7.09
N HIS A 65 8.62 10.84 6.78
CA HIS A 65 9.84 10.04 6.67
C HIS A 65 9.82 9.03 5.52
N GLY A 66 11.00 8.55 5.16
CA GLY A 66 11.19 7.63 4.06
C GLY A 66 10.66 8.15 2.70
N VAL A 67 10.55 7.27 1.75
CA VAL A 67 10.03 7.59 0.40
C VAL A 67 8.57 8.05 0.47
N ALA A 68 7.76 7.44 1.32
CA ALA A 68 6.35 7.82 1.48
C ALA A 68 6.18 9.27 1.95
N GLY A 69 7.11 9.78 2.75
CA GLY A 69 7.10 11.15 3.23
C GLY A 69 7.33 12.20 2.15
N ILE A 70 8.12 11.89 1.13
CA ILE A 70 8.38 12.82 0.02
C ILE A 70 7.35 12.69 -1.11
N VAL A 71 6.91 11.45 -1.40
CA VAL A 71 5.98 11.18 -2.49
C VAL A 71 4.62 11.87 -2.27
N GLN A 72 4.19 12.08 -1.03
CA GLN A 72 2.93 12.78 -0.74
C GLN A 72 2.90 14.24 -1.22
N TYR A 73 4.05 14.85 -1.50
CA TYR A 73 4.16 16.22 -2.03
C TYR A 73 4.35 16.25 -3.55
N THR A 74 4.22 15.10 -4.21
CA THR A 74 4.38 14.97 -5.66
C THR A 74 3.08 14.46 -6.28
N GLU A 75 2.93 14.73 -7.57
CA GLU A 75 1.86 14.15 -8.37
C GLU A 75 2.43 13.13 -9.36
N SER A 76 1.74 12.00 -9.48
CA SER A 76 2.13 10.96 -10.42
C SER A 76 1.67 11.30 -11.83
N GLN A 77 2.58 11.28 -12.79
CA GLN A 77 2.27 11.42 -14.21
C GLN A 77 2.57 10.11 -14.94
N THR A 78 1.62 9.63 -15.73
CA THR A 78 1.84 8.51 -16.64
C THR A 78 1.99 9.02 -18.05
N ILE A 79 3.11 8.68 -18.70
CA ILE A 79 3.34 8.95 -20.12
C ILE A 79 3.30 7.60 -20.84
N ALA A 80 2.31 7.40 -21.70
CA ALA A 80 2.18 6.18 -22.47
C ALA A 80 2.33 6.48 -23.96
N THR A 81 3.13 5.67 -24.65
CA THR A 81 3.33 5.76 -26.09
C THR A 81 2.78 4.50 -26.75
N GLN A 82 1.94 4.69 -27.73
CA GLN A 82 1.45 3.61 -28.57
C GLN A 82 2.46 3.31 -29.67
N ASN A 83 2.97 2.08 -29.72
CA ASN A 83 4.02 1.70 -30.68
C ASN A 83 3.51 0.88 -31.86
N PHE A 84 2.48 0.07 -31.70
CA PHE A 84 2.08 -0.90 -32.74
C PHE A 84 0.61 -0.87 -33.16
N LEU A 85 -0.32 -1.07 -32.24
CA LEU A 85 -1.75 -1.21 -32.54
C LEU A 85 -2.58 -0.13 -31.85
N GLY A 86 -3.42 0.57 -32.61
CA GLY A 86 -4.43 1.46 -32.09
C GLY A 86 -5.63 0.71 -31.48
N PHE A 87 -6.46 1.43 -30.73
CA PHE A 87 -7.74 0.90 -30.28
C PHE A 87 -8.74 0.72 -31.42
N GLY A 88 -8.53 1.45 -32.53
CA GLY A 88 -9.35 1.28 -33.70
C GLY A 88 -9.07 -0.02 -34.46
N PRO A 89 -10.05 -0.56 -35.20
CA PRO A 89 -9.89 -1.76 -35.96
C PRO A 89 -8.84 -1.59 -37.06
N PRO A 90 -7.76 -2.39 -37.10
CA PRO A 90 -6.77 -2.35 -38.18
C PRO A 90 -7.28 -3.05 -39.42
N PHE A 91 -6.73 -2.69 -40.58
CA PHE A 91 -6.89 -3.39 -41.82
C PHE A 91 -8.35 -3.57 -42.33
N GLY A 92 -9.25 -2.61 -42.03
CA GLY A 92 -10.63 -2.66 -42.51
C GLY A 92 -11.54 -3.67 -41.80
N LEU A 93 -11.12 -4.17 -40.65
CA LEU A 93 -12.00 -4.94 -39.77
C LEU A 93 -13.14 -4.06 -39.25
N ARG A 94 -14.33 -4.66 -39.05
CA ARG A 94 -15.45 -3.99 -38.37
C ARG A 94 -15.20 -3.93 -36.87
N ASP A 95 -15.73 -2.90 -36.21
CA ASP A 95 -15.57 -2.67 -34.76
C ASP A 95 -15.94 -3.90 -33.91
N GLU A 96 -17.01 -4.58 -34.28
CA GLU A 96 -17.47 -5.81 -33.61
C GLU A 96 -16.47 -6.96 -33.73
N GLN A 97 -15.88 -7.16 -34.90
CA GLN A 97 -14.87 -8.21 -35.13
C GLN A 97 -13.59 -7.92 -34.36
N TRP A 98 -13.19 -6.65 -34.35
CA TRP A 98 -12.03 -6.21 -33.59
C TRP A 98 -12.25 -6.37 -32.08
N GLY A 99 -13.41 -5.95 -31.53
CA GLY A 99 -13.77 -6.13 -30.14
C GLY A 99 -13.74 -7.59 -29.69
N ASN A 100 -14.29 -8.49 -30.50
CA ASN A 100 -14.29 -9.92 -30.24
C ASN A 100 -12.86 -10.52 -30.23
N LEU A 101 -12.01 -10.08 -31.15
CA LEU A 101 -10.61 -10.50 -31.21
C LEU A 101 -9.84 -10.06 -29.97
N LEU A 102 -9.99 -8.79 -29.57
CA LEU A 102 -9.36 -8.26 -28.36
C LEU A 102 -9.83 -9.00 -27.10
N THR A 103 -11.12 -9.21 -26.94
CA THR A 103 -11.70 -9.91 -25.80
C THR A 103 -11.18 -11.36 -25.70
N THR A 104 -11.12 -12.05 -26.86
CA THR A 104 -10.59 -13.41 -26.91
C THR A 104 -9.11 -13.45 -26.55
N SER A 105 -8.31 -12.53 -27.09
CA SER A 105 -6.88 -12.45 -26.80
C SER A 105 -6.60 -12.18 -25.32
N LEU A 106 -7.34 -11.25 -24.70
CA LEU A 106 -7.27 -10.98 -23.26
C LEU A 106 -7.66 -12.20 -22.43
N GLY A 107 -8.68 -12.94 -22.86
CA GLY A 107 -9.07 -14.19 -22.22
C GLY A 107 -7.98 -15.25 -22.23
N ILE A 108 -7.26 -15.38 -23.35
CA ILE A 108 -6.11 -16.28 -23.48
C ILE A 108 -4.96 -15.81 -22.59
N MET A 109 -4.59 -14.53 -22.65
CA MET A 109 -3.53 -13.95 -21.83
C MET A 109 -3.78 -14.18 -20.33
N LYS A 110 -5.02 -14.00 -19.87
CA LYS A 110 -5.42 -14.28 -18.50
C LYS A 110 -5.22 -15.74 -18.11
N ARG A 111 -5.54 -16.68 -19.01
CA ARG A 111 -5.37 -18.14 -18.77
C ARG A 111 -3.91 -18.55 -18.65
N ILE A 112 -3.02 -17.95 -19.43
CA ILE A 112 -1.57 -18.23 -19.37
C ILE A 112 -0.84 -17.42 -18.28
N GLY A 113 -1.58 -16.64 -17.48
CA GLY A 113 -1.00 -15.87 -16.37
C GLY A 113 -0.17 -14.67 -16.78
N TRP A 114 -0.26 -14.22 -18.01
CA TRP A 114 0.43 -13.04 -18.48
C TRP A 114 -0.27 -11.78 -17.92
N ARG A 115 0.45 -11.05 -17.02
CA ARG A 115 0.04 -9.78 -16.43
C ARG A 115 0.87 -8.65 -16.99
#